data_4cdca957563700414c7d58f776d441ad
#
_entry.id   4cdca957563700414c7d58f776d441ad
#
_cell.length_a   1.000
_cell.length_b   1.000
_cell.length_c   1.000
_cell.angle_alpha   90.00
_cell.angle_beta   90.00
_cell.angle_gamma   90.00
#
_symmetry.space_group_name_H-M   'P 1'
#
loop_
_entity.id
_entity.type
_entity.pdbx_description
1 polymer ?
#
loop_
_entity_poly.entity_id
_entity_poly.type
_entity_poly.pdbx_seq_one_letter_code
_entity_poly.pdbx_strand_id
1 'polypeptide(L)'
;MAHEKWVRMTRQCGNVYKLNASSSQHQHILQTIQAYSPPDSGSANVVSLLTTDTWALAEVEFKELLPAVVLLRLSEEQPTIVSQAIWSGMTRPWLAAPHIRAYLSKQAPQVPHSLLDCFDPQSTSFRH
;
A
#
# COMPACT_ATOMS: atom_id res chain seq x y z
N MET A 1 17.76 -21.94 3.34
CA MET A 1 18.29 -20.64 3.17
C MET A 1 17.31 -19.72 2.49
N ALA A 2 17.30 -18.53 2.88
CA ALA A 2 16.27 -17.59 2.44
C ALA A 2 16.61 -16.93 1.10
N HIS A 3 16.81 -17.73 0.08
CA HIS A 3 17.28 -17.19 -1.20
C HIS A 3 16.24 -16.38 -1.94
N GLU A 4 14.97 -16.78 -1.86
CA GLU A 4 13.93 -15.97 -2.48
C GLU A 4 13.87 -14.61 -1.86
N LYS A 5 14.06 -14.54 -0.57
CA LYS A 5 14.07 -13.25 0.12
C LYS A 5 15.22 -12.40 -0.33
N TRP A 6 16.38 -13.02 -0.57
CA TRP A 6 17.51 -12.27 -1.06
C TRP A 6 17.26 -11.68 -2.43
N VAL A 7 16.63 -12.44 -3.31
CA VAL A 7 16.26 -11.92 -4.62
C VAL A 7 15.35 -10.71 -4.45
N ARG A 8 14.39 -10.82 -3.55
CA ARG A 8 13.47 -9.72 -3.30
C ARG A 8 14.18 -8.51 -2.77
N MET A 9 15.17 -8.71 -1.93
CA MET A 9 15.92 -7.60 -1.35
C MET A 9 16.77 -6.87 -2.36
N THR A 10 17.10 -7.50 -3.49
CA THR A 10 17.84 -6.79 -4.53
C THR A 10 17.03 -5.68 -5.16
N ARG A 11 15.74 -5.56 -4.83
CA ARG A 11 14.90 -4.48 -5.30
C ARG A 11 14.97 -3.24 -4.41
N GLN A 12 16.00 -3.12 -3.61
CA GLN A 12 16.23 -1.92 -2.81
C GLN A 12 15.22 -1.76 -1.67
N CYS A 13 14.97 -2.83 -0.97
CA CYS A 13 13.98 -2.81 0.11
C CYS A 13 14.58 -2.50 1.48
N GLY A 14 15.85 -2.09 1.53
CA GLY A 14 16.54 -1.90 2.80
C GLY A 14 15.92 -0.84 3.70
N ASN A 15 15.27 0.17 3.12
CA ASN A 15 14.65 1.25 3.88
C ASN A 15 13.15 1.08 4.01
N VAL A 16 12.61 -0.04 3.59
CA VAL A 16 11.18 -0.27 3.57
C VAL A 16 10.83 -1.30 4.63
N TYR A 17 9.85 -0.98 5.45
CA TYR A 17 9.44 -1.83 6.57
C TYR A 17 8.01 -2.24 6.42
N LYS A 18 7.74 -3.49 6.74
CA LYS A 18 6.37 -4.00 6.76
C LYS A 18 5.81 -3.81 8.16
N LEU A 19 4.72 -3.07 8.27
CA LEU A 19 4.11 -2.82 9.57
C LEU A 19 3.24 -3.96 10.02
N ASN A 20 3.36 -4.29 11.29
CA ASN A 20 2.59 -5.32 11.95
C ASN A 20 1.18 -4.81 12.25
N ALA A 21 0.19 -5.71 12.15
CA ALA A 21 -1.19 -5.35 12.45
C ALA A 21 -1.36 -4.90 13.91
N SER A 22 -0.46 -5.32 14.80
CA SER A 22 -0.55 -4.95 16.20
C SER A 22 0.06 -3.58 16.51
N SER A 23 0.74 -2.94 15.56
CA SER A 23 1.36 -1.66 15.85
C SER A 23 0.32 -0.55 15.91
N SER A 24 0.57 0.46 16.74
CA SER A 24 -0.35 1.58 16.83
C SER A 24 -0.41 2.37 15.54
N GLN A 25 0.71 2.45 14.83
CA GLN A 25 0.73 3.16 13.55
C GLN A 25 -0.13 2.46 12.52
N HIS A 26 -0.11 1.12 12.51
CA HIS A 26 -0.99 0.35 11.63
C HIS A 26 -2.45 0.67 11.91
N GLN A 27 -2.82 0.73 13.19
CA GLN A 27 -4.19 1.03 13.58
C GLN A 27 -4.61 2.43 13.16
N HIS A 28 -3.74 3.41 13.31
CA HIS A 28 -4.04 4.78 12.89
C HIS A 28 -4.24 4.86 11.37
N ILE A 29 -3.42 4.16 10.61
CA ILE A 29 -3.54 4.13 9.16
C ILE A 29 -4.86 3.47 8.76
N LEU A 30 -5.19 2.35 9.39
CA LEU A 30 -6.45 1.68 9.11
C LEU A 30 -7.64 2.58 9.40
N GLN A 31 -7.63 3.26 10.53
CA GLN A 31 -8.71 4.18 10.90
C GLN A 31 -8.84 5.32 9.90
N THR A 32 -7.71 5.85 9.44
CA THR A 32 -7.71 6.92 8.44
C THR A 32 -8.36 6.44 7.14
N ILE A 33 -8.04 5.23 6.72
CA ILE A 33 -8.61 4.66 5.50
C ILE A 33 -10.11 4.43 5.69
N GLN A 34 -10.51 3.88 6.84
CA GLN A 34 -11.93 3.60 7.10
C GLN A 34 -12.76 4.86 7.13
N ALA A 35 -12.18 5.98 7.55
CA ALA A 35 -12.88 7.25 7.64
C ALA A 35 -12.89 8.04 6.34
N TYR A 36 -12.20 7.56 5.31
CA TYR A 36 -12.00 8.33 4.09
C TYR A 36 -13.30 8.51 3.29
N SER A 37 -14.09 7.46 3.16
CA SER A 37 -15.31 7.52 2.32
C SER A 37 -16.37 6.55 2.87
N PRO A 38 -16.84 6.76 4.11
CA PRO A 38 -17.86 5.86 4.66
C PRO A 38 -19.17 6.00 3.92
N PRO A 39 -20.05 4.99 3.95
CA PRO A 39 -19.90 3.79 4.77
C PRO A 39 -19.02 2.71 4.15
N ASP A 40 -18.76 2.77 2.85
CA ASP A 40 -18.09 1.67 2.15
C ASP A 40 -16.67 1.46 2.64
N SER A 41 -15.93 2.55 2.87
CA SER A 41 -14.56 2.42 3.35
C SER A 41 -14.47 1.89 4.77
N GLY A 42 -15.60 1.91 5.50
CA GLY A 42 -15.62 1.38 6.86
C GLY A 42 -15.34 -0.11 6.93
N SER A 43 -15.49 -0.84 5.83
CA SER A 43 -15.19 -2.27 5.79
C SER A 43 -13.73 -2.56 5.45
N ALA A 44 -12.88 -1.54 5.36
CA ALA A 44 -11.49 -1.70 4.94
C ALA A 44 -10.74 -2.67 5.83
N ASN A 45 -9.97 -3.54 5.19
CA ASN A 45 -9.06 -4.45 5.84
C ASN A 45 -7.70 -4.33 5.16
N VAL A 46 -6.68 -4.00 5.93
CA VAL A 46 -5.34 -3.82 5.38
C VAL A 46 -4.68 -5.17 5.22
N VAL A 47 -4.38 -5.52 3.98
CA VAL A 47 -3.77 -6.79 3.63
C VAL A 47 -2.26 -6.71 3.75
N SER A 48 -1.70 -5.55 3.40
CA SER A 48 -0.27 -5.33 3.39
C SER A 48 -0.02 -3.85 3.65
N LEU A 49 1.00 -3.53 4.44
CA LEU A 49 1.31 -2.16 4.76
C LEU A 49 2.81 -2.00 4.81
N LEU A 50 3.33 -1.18 3.91
CA LEU A 50 4.76 -0.88 3.83
C LEU A 50 4.97 0.58 4.19
N THR A 51 6.06 0.85 4.89
CA THR A 51 6.43 2.22 5.22
C THR A 51 7.90 2.47 4.90
N THR A 52 8.20 3.69 4.55
CA THR A 52 9.56 4.17 4.48
C THR A 52 9.54 5.67 4.73
N ASP A 53 10.42 6.13 5.60
CA ASP A 53 10.50 7.54 5.92
C ASP A 53 9.13 8.07 6.36
N THR A 54 8.59 9.07 5.66
CA THR A 54 7.30 9.68 6.01
C THR A 54 6.18 9.21 5.09
N TRP A 55 6.35 8.05 4.48
CA TRP A 55 5.37 7.52 3.53
C TRP A 55 4.89 6.14 3.94
N ALA A 56 3.66 5.82 3.56
CA ALA A 56 3.12 4.47 3.74
C ALA A 56 2.35 4.07 2.49
N LEU A 57 2.39 2.78 2.19
CA LEU A 57 1.66 2.22 1.06
C LEU A 57 0.85 1.05 1.58
N ALA A 58 -0.46 1.18 1.51
CA ALA A 58 -1.40 0.20 2.05
C ALA A 58 -2.15 -0.50 0.93
N GLU A 59 -2.16 -1.82 0.99
CA GLU A 59 -3.03 -2.61 0.12
C GLU A 59 -4.24 -3.00 0.93
N VAL A 60 -5.44 -2.69 0.42
CA VAL A 60 -6.67 -2.73 1.20
C VAL A 60 -7.73 -3.51 0.46
N GLU A 61 -8.47 -4.34 1.19
CA GLU A 61 -9.66 -5.03 0.67
C GLU A 61 -10.89 -4.49 1.36
N PHE A 62 -12.01 -4.51 0.64
CA PHE A 62 -13.30 -4.05 1.14
C PHE A 62 -14.35 -5.12 0.88
N LYS A 63 -15.47 -5.02 1.59
CA LYS A 63 -16.59 -5.92 1.36
C LYS A 63 -17.28 -5.65 0.03
N GLU A 64 -17.54 -4.36 -0.24
CA GLU A 64 -18.40 -3.99 -1.36
C GLU A 64 -17.64 -3.28 -2.47
N LEU A 65 -16.41 -2.88 -2.22
CA LEU A 65 -15.61 -2.15 -3.20
C LEU A 65 -14.49 -3.03 -3.73
N LEU A 66 -13.97 -2.67 -4.89
CA LEU A 66 -12.77 -3.31 -5.42
C LEU A 66 -11.59 -3.04 -4.49
N PRO A 67 -10.62 -3.95 -4.44
CA PRO A 67 -9.41 -3.70 -3.66
C PRO A 67 -8.71 -2.43 -4.13
N ALA A 68 -7.98 -1.83 -3.23
CA ALA A 68 -7.29 -0.58 -3.52
C ALA A 68 -5.88 -0.60 -2.97
N VAL A 69 -5.03 0.21 -3.58
CA VAL A 69 -3.70 0.51 -3.05
C VAL A 69 -3.68 1.99 -2.76
N VAL A 70 -3.42 2.33 -1.52
CA VAL A 70 -3.55 3.69 -1.01
C VAL A 70 -2.20 4.18 -0.54
N LEU A 71 -1.77 5.33 -1.07
CA LEU A 71 -0.53 5.97 -0.63
C LEU A 71 -0.88 7.01 0.42
N LEU A 72 -0.11 7.02 1.52
CA LEU A 72 -0.32 7.96 2.61
C LEU A 72 0.98 8.68 2.94
N ARG A 73 0.82 9.93 3.40
CA ARG A 73 1.91 10.67 4.04
C ARG A 73 1.75 10.51 5.54
N LEU A 74 2.87 10.25 6.20
CA LEU A 74 2.88 10.09 7.65
C LEU A 74 3.36 11.38 8.29
N SER A 75 2.68 11.83 9.32
CA SER A 75 3.09 12.98 10.10
C SER A 75 2.99 12.63 11.56
N GLU A 76 3.52 13.51 12.41
CA GLU A 76 3.48 13.26 13.86
C GLU A 76 2.05 13.22 14.39
N GLU A 77 1.14 13.93 13.74
CA GLU A 77 -0.22 14.03 14.23
C GLU A 77 -1.07 12.89 13.74
N GLN A 78 -1.10 12.67 12.43
CA GLN A 78 -1.89 11.55 11.88
C GLN A 78 -1.51 11.31 10.43
N PRO A 79 -1.78 10.09 9.94
CA PRO A 79 -1.58 9.79 8.52
C PRO A 79 -2.56 10.58 7.67
N THR A 80 -2.15 10.90 6.45
CA THR A 80 -2.99 11.61 5.50
C THR A 80 -2.96 10.86 4.18
N ILE A 81 -4.15 10.54 3.65
CA ILE A 81 -4.24 9.86 2.36
C ILE A 81 -3.90 10.86 1.25
N VAL A 82 -3.02 10.43 0.34
CA VAL A 82 -2.72 11.19 -0.86
C VAL A 82 -3.83 10.89 -1.86
N SER A 83 -4.84 11.74 -1.91
CA SER A 83 -6.09 11.43 -2.58
C SER A 83 -5.93 11.19 -4.08
N GLN A 84 -4.94 11.79 -4.73
CA GLN A 84 -4.70 11.56 -6.14
C GLN A 84 -3.90 10.30 -6.41
N ALA A 85 -3.45 9.60 -5.37
CA ALA A 85 -2.62 8.41 -5.51
C ALA A 85 -3.29 7.20 -4.86
N ILE A 86 -4.52 6.93 -5.28
CA ILE A 86 -5.27 5.77 -4.87
C ILE A 86 -5.54 4.93 -6.11
N TRP A 87 -4.96 3.73 -6.14
CA TRP A 87 -5.23 2.78 -7.21
C TRP A 87 -6.37 1.88 -6.80
N SER A 88 -7.34 1.69 -7.70
CA SER A 88 -8.42 0.74 -7.47
C SER A 88 -8.79 0.11 -8.78
N GLY A 89 -9.05 -1.20 -8.76
CA GLY A 89 -9.46 -1.88 -9.97
C GLY A 89 -9.03 -3.32 -9.96
N MET A 90 -9.33 -4.00 -11.06
CA MET A 90 -8.94 -5.39 -11.25
C MET A 90 -8.15 -5.48 -12.54
N THR A 91 -7.00 -6.14 -12.46
CA THR A 91 -6.20 -6.37 -13.65
C THR A 91 -5.49 -7.71 -13.48
N ARG A 92 -4.91 -8.19 -14.56
CA ARG A 92 -4.26 -9.50 -14.52
C ARG A 92 -3.03 -9.44 -13.61
N PRO A 93 -2.74 -10.53 -12.90
CA PRO A 93 -1.70 -10.50 -11.87
C PRO A 93 -0.34 -10.07 -12.37
N TRP A 94 0.02 -10.51 -13.56
CA TRP A 94 1.34 -10.18 -14.08
C TRP A 94 1.43 -8.74 -14.56
N LEU A 95 0.31 -8.03 -14.61
CA LEU A 95 0.29 -6.62 -14.98
C LEU A 95 0.01 -5.70 -13.81
N ALA A 96 -0.61 -6.24 -12.76
CA ALA A 96 -1.10 -5.40 -11.66
C ALA A 96 0.02 -4.59 -11.01
N ALA A 97 1.09 -5.25 -10.56
CA ALA A 97 2.14 -4.55 -9.83
C ALA A 97 2.82 -3.46 -10.66
N PRO A 98 3.24 -3.74 -11.91
CA PRO A 98 3.84 -2.67 -12.72
C PRO A 98 2.89 -1.50 -12.97
N HIS A 99 1.61 -1.80 -13.22
CA HIS A 99 0.63 -0.73 -13.46
C HIS A 99 0.41 0.11 -12.22
N ILE A 100 0.32 -0.54 -11.06
CA ILE A 100 0.11 0.17 -9.80
C ILE A 100 1.32 1.06 -9.51
N ARG A 101 2.53 0.53 -9.67
CA ARG A 101 3.74 1.30 -9.42
C ARG A 101 3.84 2.51 -10.34
N ALA A 102 3.55 2.30 -11.62
CA ALA A 102 3.60 3.40 -12.59
C ALA A 102 2.57 4.47 -12.27
N TYR A 103 1.36 4.05 -11.91
CA TYR A 103 0.31 4.99 -11.55
C TYR A 103 0.70 5.82 -10.34
N LEU A 104 1.18 5.17 -9.28
CA LEU A 104 1.53 5.88 -8.05
C LEU A 104 2.70 6.82 -8.27
N SER A 105 3.69 6.40 -9.04
CA SER A 105 4.83 7.25 -9.35
C SER A 105 4.41 8.50 -10.12
N LYS A 106 3.45 8.35 -11.02
CA LYS A 106 2.97 9.48 -11.81
C LYS A 106 2.14 10.43 -10.96
N GLN A 107 1.31 9.88 -10.08
CA GLN A 107 0.41 10.69 -9.25
C GLN A 107 1.12 11.36 -8.09
N ALA A 108 2.19 10.76 -7.60
CA ALA A 108 2.94 11.30 -6.47
C ALA A 108 4.43 11.22 -6.77
N PRO A 109 4.96 12.16 -7.56
CA PRO A 109 6.38 12.07 -7.98
C PRO A 109 7.36 12.11 -6.83
N GLN A 110 6.97 12.60 -5.66
CA GLN A 110 7.85 12.65 -4.50
C GLN A 110 7.93 11.33 -3.74
N VAL A 111 7.09 10.35 -4.07
CA VAL A 111 7.12 9.09 -3.34
C VAL A 111 8.46 8.39 -3.54
N PRO A 112 9.06 7.83 -2.48
CA PRO A 112 10.33 7.12 -2.64
C PRO A 112 10.18 5.92 -3.56
N HIS A 113 11.07 5.79 -4.52
CA HIS A 113 11.03 4.68 -5.45
C HIS A 113 11.19 3.33 -4.76
N SER A 114 11.95 3.29 -3.65
CA SER A 114 12.13 2.06 -2.91
C SER A 114 10.81 1.52 -2.38
N LEU A 115 9.92 2.42 -1.96
CA LEU A 115 8.61 1.99 -1.47
C LEU A 115 7.80 1.29 -2.57
N LEU A 116 7.79 1.89 -3.76
CA LEU A 116 7.07 1.31 -4.88
C LEU A 116 7.72 0.02 -5.38
N ASP A 117 9.05 0.01 -5.44
CA ASP A 117 9.78 -1.16 -5.94
C ASP A 117 9.57 -2.39 -5.07
N CYS A 118 9.33 -2.19 -3.78
CA CYS A 118 9.17 -3.29 -2.84
C CYS A 118 7.73 -3.72 -2.65
N PHE A 119 6.80 -3.05 -3.34
CA PHE A 119 5.40 -3.40 -3.24
C PHE A 119 5.08 -4.62 -4.11
N ASP A 120 4.52 -5.65 -3.48
CA ASP A 120 4.01 -6.83 -4.17
C ASP A 120 2.56 -7.03 -3.72
N PRO A 121 1.60 -7.03 -4.67
CA PRO A 121 0.20 -7.21 -4.29
C PRO A 121 -0.05 -8.54 -3.60
N GLN A 122 -0.81 -8.50 -2.53
CA GLN A 122 -1.17 -9.68 -1.76
C GLN A 122 -2.64 -10.05 -1.92
N SER A 123 -3.48 -9.10 -2.31
CA SER A 123 -4.89 -9.37 -2.52
C SER A 123 -5.07 -10.36 -3.66
N THR A 124 -5.99 -11.32 -3.48
CA THR A 124 -6.25 -12.30 -4.52
C THR A 124 -6.74 -11.64 -5.81
N SER A 125 -7.43 -10.51 -5.70
CA SER A 125 -7.89 -9.78 -6.89
C SER A 125 -6.73 -9.24 -7.71
N PHE A 126 -5.58 -8.98 -7.08
CA PHE A 126 -4.40 -8.51 -7.78
C PHE A 126 -3.45 -9.63 -8.15
N ARG A 127 -3.70 -10.85 -7.69
CA ARG A 127 -2.80 -11.98 -7.89
C ARG A 127 -3.34 -13.03 -8.85
N HIS A 128 -4.56 -12.87 -9.29
CA HIS A 128 -5.16 -13.77 -10.28
C HIS A 128 -5.16 -13.16 -11.68
#